data_eb0024ac8983c5db6b88c3a52fc76dd9
#
_entry.id   eb0024ac8983c5db6b88c3a52fc76dd9
#
_cell.length_a   1.000
_cell.length_b   1.000
_cell.length_c   1.000
_cell.angle_alpha   90.00
_cell.angle_beta   90.00
_cell.angle_gamma   90.00
#
_symmetry.space_group_name_H-M   'P 1'
#
loop_
_entity.id
_entity.type
_entity.pdbx_description
1 polymer ?
#
loop_
_entity_poly.entity_id
_entity_poly.type
_entity_poly.pdbx_seq_one_letter_code
_entity_poly.pdbx_strand_id
1 'polypeptide(L)'
;YATKKGFDVKGITISPSQLEFAKTRLQKIKENPEIELIDYRKVSGKYDAIVSIEMFEAVGSQYWDTFFSKIKSLLKKDGKAAIQTITIGDHLFEYYKNNPDFIQTYIFPGGMLASNQIIHNLADKNELKSEIQIDFSQSYAKTLETWFYNFQKYWQQIETLNFDKKFKNTWDMYLAYCRGGFLNERISVSQYLLENK
;
A
#
# COMPACT_ATOMS: atom_id res chain seq x y z
N TYR A 1 -3.48 -14.13 9.16
CA TYR A 1 -4.08 -15.13 8.25
C TYR A 1 -3.06 -16.18 7.82
N ALA A 2 -1.91 -15.75 7.28
CA ALA A 2 -0.86 -16.68 6.81
C ALA A 2 -0.39 -17.64 7.91
N THR A 3 -0.11 -17.14 9.12
CA THR A 3 0.25 -17.96 10.29
C THR A 3 -0.80 -19.03 10.58
N LYS A 4 -2.11 -18.68 10.52
CA LYS A 4 -3.21 -19.66 10.68
C LYS A 4 -3.25 -20.73 9.58
N LYS A 5 -2.57 -20.49 8.46
CA LYS A 5 -2.40 -21.45 7.36
C LYS A 5 -1.12 -22.26 7.47
N GLY A 6 -0.38 -22.13 8.57
CA GLY A 6 0.85 -22.87 8.83
C GLY A 6 2.11 -22.28 8.22
N PHE A 7 2.07 -21.04 7.72
CA PHE A 7 3.26 -20.37 7.24
C PHE A 7 4.07 -19.76 8.39
N ASP A 8 5.39 -19.87 8.30
CA ASP A 8 6.31 -19.10 9.13
C ASP A 8 6.35 -17.65 8.62
N VAL A 9 5.96 -16.70 9.47
CA VAL A 9 5.71 -15.31 9.05
C VAL A 9 6.53 -14.34 9.86
N LYS A 10 7.34 -13.53 9.16
CA LYS A 10 7.95 -12.33 9.71
C LYS A 10 7.23 -11.09 9.15
N GLY A 11 6.67 -10.28 10.04
CA GLY A 11 6.08 -8.97 9.70
C GLY A 11 7.02 -7.84 10.10
N ILE A 12 7.00 -6.75 9.36
CA ILE A 12 7.80 -5.56 9.65
C ILE A 12 6.94 -4.31 9.62
N THR A 13 7.30 -3.32 10.41
CA THR A 13 6.73 -1.97 10.37
C THR A 13 7.75 -0.97 10.90
N ILE A 14 7.63 0.31 10.49
CA ILE A 14 8.37 1.43 11.07
C ILE A 14 7.53 2.20 12.10
N SER A 15 6.27 1.84 12.30
CA SER A 15 5.36 2.50 13.23
C SER A 15 5.29 1.76 14.57
N PRO A 16 5.73 2.37 15.69
CA PRO A 16 5.58 1.79 17.02
C PRO A 16 4.13 1.44 17.35
N SER A 17 3.18 2.31 16.99
CA SER A 17 1.75 2.10 17.26
C SER A 17 1.20 0.90 16.48
N GLN A 18 1.62 0.71 15.23
CA GLN A 18 1.24 -0.47 14.44
C GLN A 18 1.84 -1.75 15.03
N LEU A 19 3.10 -1.69 15.49
CA LEU A 19 3.73 -2.83 16.16
C LEU A 19 2.96 -3.25 17.40
N GLU A 20 2.62 -2.30 18.26
CA GLU A 20 1.87 -2.57 19.50
C GLU A 20 0.48 -3.14 19.21
N PHE A 21 -0.24 -2.53 18.26
CA PHE A 21 -1.54 -3.01 17.81
C PHE A 21 -1.44 -4.45 17.26
N ALA A 22 -0.45 -4.72 16.42
CA ALA A 22 -0.24 -6.05 15.85
C ALA A 22 0.03 -7.09 16.92
N LYS A 23 0.93 -6.82 17.87
CA LYS A 23 1.26 -7.71 18.99
C LYS A 23 0.01 -8.01 19.85
N THR A 24 -0.75 -6.98 20.23
CA THR A 24 -1.98 -7.13 21.00
C THR A 24 -3.01 -7.97 20.26
N ARG A 25 -3.19 -7.75 18.96
CA ARG A 25 -4.11 -8.52 18.13
C ARG A 25 -3.69 -9.99 18.00
N LEU A 26 -2.40 -10.25 17.81
CA LEU A 26 -1.86 -11.60 17.67
C LEU A 26 -2.00 -12.42 18.95
N GLN A 27 -1.75 -11.82 20.12
CA GLN A 27 -1.98 -12.45 21.43
C GLN A 27 -3.43 -12.92 21.60
N LYS A 28 -4.41 -12.08 21.20
CA LYS A 28 -5.84 -12.41 21.27
C LYS A 28 -6.23 -13.63 20.43
N ILE A 29 -5.55 -13.87 19.34
CA ILE A 29 -5.83 -15.00 18.45
C ILE A 29 -4.88 -16.19 18.66
N LYS A 30 -4.02 -16.12 19.70
CA LYS A 30 -3.03 -17.14 20.05
C LYS A 30 -2.06 -17.49 18.91
N GLU A 31 -1.74 -16.52 18.07
CA GLU A 31 -0.75 -16.62 17.01
C GLU A 31 0.52 -15.88 17.42
N ASN A 32 1.66 -16.38 17.00
CA ASN A 32 2.95 -15.80 17.42
C ASN A 32 3.94 -15.64 16.23
N PRO A 33 3.56 -14.94 15.15
CA PRO A 33 4.56 -14.58 14.13
C PRO A 33 5.53 -13.56 14.70
N GLU A 34 6.73 -13.55 14.16
CA GLU A 34 7.70 -12.49 14.44
C GLU A 34 7.22 -11.16 13.86
N ILE A 35 7.08 -10.12 14.70
CA ILE A 35 6.81 -8.74 14.23
C ILE A 35 7.92 -7.82 14.73
N GLU A 36 8.59 -7.16 13.82
CA GLU A 36 9.78 -6.34 14.09
C GLU A 36 9.55 -4.87 13.73
N LEU A 37 10.03 -3.96 14.60
CA LEU A 37 10.11 -2.53 14.30
C LEU A 37 11.38 -2.24 13.52
N ILE A 38 11.32 -2.35 12.20
CA ILE A 38 12.47 -2.21 11.32
C ILE A 38 12.08 -1.60 9.98
N ASP A 39 12.99 -0.81 9.41
CA ASP A 39 12.88 -0.32 8.04
C ASP A 39 13.14 -1.48 7.05
N TYR A 40 12.30 -1.60 6.02
CA TYR A 40 12.43 -2.67 5.01
C TYR A 40 13.82 -2.74 4.39
N ARG A 41 14.54 -1.62 4.28
CA ARG A 41 15.90 -1.53 3.75
C ARG A 41 16.93 -2.30 4.59
N LYS A 42 16.65 -2.48 5.88
CA LYS A 42 17.53 -3.17 6.84
C LYS A 42 17.18 -4.65 7.01
N VAL A 43 16.09 -5.13 6.45
CA VAL A 43 15.72 -6.55 6.51
C VAL A 43 16.79 -7.40 5.83
N SER A 44 17.10 -8.54 6.40
CA SER A 44 18.06 -9.53 5.86
C SER A 44 17.43 -10.92 5.83
N GLY A 45 18.14 -11.86 5.20
CA GLY A 45 17.68 -13.24 5.05
C GLY A 45 17.16 -13.55 3.66
N LYS A 46 16.58 -14.74 3.50
CA LYS A 46 16.02 -15.24 2.25
C LYS A 46 14.64 -15.83 2.52
N TYR A 47 13.65 -15.42 1.74
CA TYR A 47 12.25 -15.76 1.93
C TYR A 47 11.69 -16.48 0.71
N ASP A 48 10.80 -17.44 0.96
CA ASP A 48 10.04 -18.13 -0.10
C ASP A 48 8.96 -17.21 -0.69
N ALA A 49 8.40 -16.32 0.15
CA ALA A 49 7.40 -15.35 -0.26
C ALA A 49 7.61 -14.00 0.42
N ILE A 50 7.37 -12.93 -0.31
CA ILE A 50 7.33 -11.55 0.20
C ILE A 50 5.96 -10.96 -0.16
N VAL A 51 5.34 -10.25 0.78
CA VAL A 51 4.06 -9.57 0.56
C VAL A 51 4.18 -8.12 1.01
N SER A 52 3.77 -7.20 0.14
CA SER A 52 3.70 -5.76 0.43
C SER A 52 2.36 -5.22 -0.03
N ILE A 53 1.55 -4.71 0.91
CA ILE A 53 0.20 -4.22 0.64
C ILE A 53 0.16 -2.73 0.93
N GLU A 54 0.00 -1.92 -0.13
CA GLU A 54 -0.17 -0.45 -0.06
C GLU A 54 0.90 0.24 0.81
N MET A 55 2.15 -0.21 0.66
CA MET A 55 3.32 0.40 1.27
C MET A 55 4.12 1.22 0.26
N PHE A 56 4.12 0.80 -1.01
CA PHE A 56 5.00 1.35 -2.05
C PHE A 56 4.74 2.83 -2.31
N GLU A 57 3.51 3.29 -2.14
CA GLU A 57 3.09 4.69 -2.27
C GLU A 57 3.81 5.62 -1.30
N ALA A 58 4.17 5.10 -0.12
CA ALA A 58 4.86 5.86 0.93
C ALA A 58 6.40 5.76 0.86
N VAL A 59 6.93 4.95 -0.05
CA VAL A 59 8.39 4.75 -0.19
C VAL A 59 9.09 6.00 -0.72
N GLY A 60 8.41 6.78 -1.57
CA GLY A 60 8.98 7.92 -2.28
C GLY A 60 9.78 7.52 -3.52
N SER A 61 9.65 8.30 -4.60
CA SER A 61 10.20 7.94 -5.92
C SER A 61 11.73 7.74 -5.93
N GLN A 62 12.46 8.47 -5.08
CA GLN A 62 13.91 8.33 -4.93
C GLN A 62 14.36 6.96 -4.40
N TYR A 63 13.46 6.19 -3.78
CA TYR A 63 13.76 4.88 -3.20
C TYR A 63 13.10 3.72 -3.95
N TRP A 64 12.38 3.96 -5.03
CA TRP A 64 11.69 2.90 -5.78
C TRP A 64 12.63 1.82 -6.27
N ASP A 65 13.78 2.20 -6.82
CA ASP A 65 14.81 1.24 -7.25
C ASP A 65 15.35 0.41 -6.07
N THR A 66 15.61 1.08 -4.93
CA THR A 66 16.01 0.40 -3.69
C THR A 66 14.97 -0.61 -3.21
N PHE A 67 13.67 -0.31 -3.36
CA PHE A 67 12.60 -1.20 -2.97
C PHE A 67 12.61 -2.50 -3.81
N PHE A 68 12.69 -2.39 -5.14
CA PHE A 68 12.75 -3.56 -6.02
C PHE A 68 14.05 -4.34 -5.86
N SER A 69 15.19 -3.66 -5.74
CA SER A 69 16.48 -4.29 -5.44
C SER A 69 16.44 -5.06 -4.12
N LYS A 70 15.78 -4.51 -3.09
CA LYS A 70 15.63 -5.18 -1.80
C LYS A 70 14.76 -6.44 -1.94
N ILE A 71 13.64 -6.40 -2.64
CA ILE A 71 12.83 -7.57 -2.93
C ILE A 71 13.67 -8.65 -3.62
N LYS A 72 14.39 -8.31 -4.69
CA LYS A 72 15.30 -9.24 -5.38
C LYS A 72 16.30 -9.87 -4.42
N SER A 73 16.93 -9.05 -3.58
CA SER A 73 17.94 -9.53 -2.64
C SER A 73 17.39 -10.47 -1.56
N LEU A 74 16.13 -10.34 -1.20
CA LEU A 74 15.48 -11.13 -0.15
C LEU A 74 14.77 -12.38 -0.68
N LEU A 75 14.44 -12.47 -1.96
CA LEU A 75 13.81 -13.65 -2.53
C LEU A 75 14.81 -14.82 -2.65
N LYS A 76 14.36 -16.02 -2.27
CA LYS A 76 15.00 -17.28 -2.68
C LYS A 76 14.91 -17.44 -4.20
N LYS A 77 15.66 -18.38 -4.77
CA LYS A 77 15.71 -18.62 -6.23
C LYS A 77 14.33 -18.79 -6.84
N ASP A 78 13.47 -19.60 -6.25
CA ASP A 78 12.12 -19.90 -6.72
C ASP A 78 11.04 -19.11 -5.90
N GLY A 79 11.49 -18.11 -5.14
CA GLY A 79 10.64 -17.27 -4.30
C GLY A 79 9.81 -16.30 -5.13
N LYS A 80 8.66 -15.89 -4.58
CA LYS A 80 7.72 -14.98 -5.22
C LYS A 80 7.42 -13.78 -4.33
N ALA A 81 7.27 -12.60 -4.93
CA ALA A 81 6.78 -11.45 -4.20
C ALA A 81 5.41 -11.00 -4.76
N ALA A 82 4.48 -10.73 -3.87
CA ALA A 82 3.19 -10.11 -4.21
C ALA A 82 3.17 -8.67 -3.71
N ILE A 83 2.95 -7.72 -4.61
CA ILE A 83 2.82 -6.30 -4.27
C ILE A 83 1.42 -5.85 -4.64
N GLN A 84 0.67 -5.29 -3.68
CA GLN A 84 -0.52 -4.52 -3.97
C GLN A 84 -0.18 -3.04 -3.82
N THR A 85 -0.49 -2.24 -4.83
CA THR A 85 -0.23 -0.80 -4.81
C THR A 85 -1.25 -0.04 -5.64
N ILE A 86 -1.49 1.21 -5.25
CA ILE A 86 -2.24 2.16 -6.05
C ILE A 86 -1.32 2.67 -7.16
N THR A 87 -1.83 2.73 -8.38
CA THR A 87 -1.13 3.26 -9.54
C THR A 87 -1.88 4.42 -10.17
N ILE A 88 -1.16 5.28 -10.86
CA ILE A 88 -1.74 6.32 -11.71
C ILE A 88 -1.60 5.93 -13.18
N GLY A 89 -2.52 6.38 -14.03
CA GLY A 89 -2.44 6.14 -15.47
C GLY A 89 -1.11 6.62 -16.06
N ASP A 90 -0.48 5.83 -16.94
CA ASP A 90 0.84 6.13 -17.51
C ASP A 90 0.89 7.53 -18.16
N HIS A 91 -0.17 7.94 -18.88
CA HIS A 91 -0.27 9.24 -19.53
C HIS A 91 -0.44 10.42 -18.56
N LEU A 92 -0.77 10.17 -17.29
CA LEU A 92 -0.96 11.19 -16.25
C LEU A 92 0.29 11.38 -15.39
N PHE A 93 1.21 10.41 -15.38
CA PHE A 93 2.29 10.34 -14.40
C PHE A 93 3.18 11.59 -14.40
N GLU A 94 3.61 12.07 -15.56
CA GLU A 94 4.51 13.23 -15.64
C GLU A 94 3.86 14.52 -15.14
N TYR A 95 2.56 14.71 -15.39
CA TYR A 95 1.82 15.83 -14.84
C TYR A 95 1.69 15.69 -13.32
N TYR A 96 1.25 14.53 -12.85
CA TYR A 96 1.05 14.23 -11.43
C TYR A 96 2.33 14.40 -10.59
N LYS A 97 3.45 13.92 -11.10
CA LYS A 97 4.76 14.04 -10.44
C LYS A 97 5.18 15.47 -10.17
N ASN A 98 4.85 16.38 -11.09
CA ASN A 98 5.27 17.78 -11.05
C ASN A 98 4.20 18.73 -10.46
N ASN A 99 3.00 18.24 -10.21
CA ASN A 99 1.88 19.04 -9.70
C ASN A 99 1.20 18.31 -8.52
N PRO A 100 1.69 18.53 -7.29
CA PRO A 100 1.10 17.90 -6.12
C PRO A 100 -0.41 18.16 -6.02
N ASP A 101 -1.17 17.10 -5.85
CA ASP A 101 -2.61 17.17 -5.73
C ASP A 101 -3.09 17.33 -4.28
N PHE A 102 -4.41 17.27 -4.08
CA PHE A 102 -5.03 17.34 -2.76
C PHE A 102 -4.53 16.21 -1.83
N ILE A 103 -4.34 15.00 -2.36
CA ILE A 103 -3.90 13.84 -1.56
C ILE A 103 -2.48 14.03 -1.06
N GLN A 104 -1.57 14.41 -1.95
CA GLN A 104 -0.17 14.68 -1.61
C GLN A 104 0.00 15.88 -0.68
N THR A 105 -0.93 16.84 -0.73
CA THR A 105 -0.84 18.07 0.07
C THR A 105 -1.42 17.88 1.47
N TYR A 106 -2.57 17.21 1.60
CA TYR A 106 -3.36 17.23 2.83
C TYR A 106 -3.54 15.88 3.51
N ILE A 107 -3.39 14.75 2.79
CA ILE A 107 -3.71 13.42 3.30
C ILE A 107 -2.43 12.60 3.51
N PHE A 108 -1.61 12.47 2.47
CA PHE A 108 -0.38 11.69 2.48
C PHE A 108 0.81 12.50 1.97
N PRO A 109 1.30 13.49 2.76
CA PRO A 109 2.45 14.29 2.36
C PRO A 109 3.68 13.41 2.06
N GLY A 110 4.27 13.63 0.88
CA GLY A 110 5.40 12.82 0.40
C GLY A 110 5.03 11.51 -0.28
N GLY A 111 3.74 11.15 -0.32
CA GLY A 111 3.26 10.01 -1.09
C GLY A 111 3.41 10.23 -2.59
N MET A 112 3.71 9.15 -3.32
CA MET A 112 3.86 9.18 -4.78
C MET A 112 3.37 7.88 -5.40
N LEU A 113 2.40 7.99 -6.31
CA LEU A 113 1.92 6.85 -7.08
C LEU A 113 2.84 6.62 -8.27
N ALA A 114 3.26 5.38 -8.48
CA ALA A 114 3.91 4.98 -9.72
C ALA A 114 2.86 4.64 -10.77
N SER A 115 3.23 4.64 -12.04
CA SER A 115 2.41 4.06 -13.10
C SER A 115 2.76 2.59 -13.32
N ASN A 116 1.88 1.84 -14.02
CA ASN A 116 2.12 0.43 -14.34
C ASN A 116 3.45 0.25 -15.11
N GLN A 117 3.72 1.13 -16.08
CA GLN A 117 4.96 1.09 -16.87
C GLN A 117 6.20 1.28 -15.99
N ILE A 118 6.13 2.18 -15.00
CA ILE A 118 7.23 2.41 -14.06
C ILE A 118 7.49 1.16 -13.21
N ILE A 119 6.44 0.52 -12.70
CA ILE A 119 6.57 -0.70 -11.89
C ILE A 119 7.22 -1.81 -12.72
N HIS A 120 6.78 -2.03 -13.96
CA HIS A 120 7.38 -3.01 -14.85
C HIS A 120 8.84 -2.71 -15.16
N ASN A 121 9.18 -1.46 -15.45
CA ASN A 121 10.56 -1.03 -15.72
C ASN A 121 11.48 -1.22 -14.50
N LEU A 122 10.99 -0.91 -13.29
CA LEU A 122 11.75 -1.12 -12.05
C LEU A 122 11.96 -2.59 -11.75
N ALA A 123 10.96 -3.43 -11.96
CA ALA A 123 11.09 -4.88 -11.84
C ALA A 123 12.13 -5.42 -12.85
N ASP A 124 12.00 -5.03 -14.11
CA ASP A 124 12.91 -5.45 -15.19
C ASP A 124 14.36 -5.07 -14.90
N LYS A 125 14.60 -3.82 -14.53
CA LYS A 125 15.92 -3.30 -14.13
C LYS A 125 16.56 -4.10 -12.99
N ASN A 126 15.73 -4.62 -12.07
CA ASN A 126 16.18 -5.41 -10.93
C ASN A 126 16.11 -6.93 -11.17
N GLU A 127 16.12 -7.37 -12.44
CA GLU A 127 16.08 -8.77 -12.84
C GLU A 127 14.87 -9.55 -12.24
N LEU A 128 13.74 -8.88 -12.13
CA LEU A 128 12.47 -9.47 -11.75
C LEU A 128 11.52 -9.46 -12.94
N LYS A 129 10.82 -10.55 -13.16
CA LYS A 129 9.63 -10.60 -14.01
C LYS A 129 8.46 -10.05 -13.20
N SER A 130 7.63 -9.22 -13.80
CA SER A 130 6.42 -8.67 -13.15
C SER A 130 5.19 -8.93 -14.00
N GLU A 131 4.10 -9.33 -13.34
CA GLU A 131 2.82 -9.61 -13.96
C GLU A 131 1.69 -9.10 -13.09
N ILE A 132 0.72 -8.38 -13.69
CA ILE A 132 -0.50 -7.96 -13.00
C ILE A 132 -1.42 -9.16 -12.90
N GLN A 133 -1.76 -9.57 -11.68
CA GLN A 133 -2.66 -10.69 -11.43
C GLN A 133 -4.12 -10.24 -11.33
N ILE A 134 -4.37 -9.12 -10.68
CA ILE A 134 -5.71 -8.58 -10.43
C ILE A 134 -5.66 -7.07 -10.44
N ASP A 135 -6.70 -6.44 -10.98
CA ASP A 135 -7.01 -5.01 -10.85
C ASP A 135 -8.33 -4.83 -10.09
N PHE A 136 -8.33 -3.92 -9.13
CA PHE A 136 -9.46 -3.69 -8.23
C PHE A 136 -10.14 -2.33 -8.39
N SER A 137 -9.82 -1.55 -9.40
CA SER A 137 -10.27 -0.15 -9.55
C SER A 137 -11.76 0.05 -9.20
N GLN A 138 -12.65 -0.72 -9.82
CA GLN A 138 -14.09 -0.60 -9.58
C GLN A 138 -14.49 -1.05 -8.16
N SER A 139 -13.82 -2.04 -7.60
CA SER A 139 -14.04 -2.49 -6.23
C SER A 139 -13.66 -1.43 -5.21
N TYR A 140 -12.55 -0.71 -5.44
CA TYR A 140 -12.13 0.40 -4.57
C TYR A 140 -13.10 1.59 -4.64
N ALA A 141 -13.61 1.94 -5.82
CA ALA A 141 -14.64 2.97 -5.95
C ALA A 141 -15.87 2.64 -5.10
N LYS A 142 -16.32 1.38 -5.10
CA LYS A 142 -17.45 0.91 -4.29
C LYS A 142 -17.13 0.88 -2.80
N THR A 143 -15.91 0.51 -2.44
CA THR A 143 -15.44 0.53 -1.04
C THR A 143 -15.43 1.95 -0.49
N LEU A 144 -14.89 2.92 -1.24
CA LEU A 144 -14.85 4.33 -0.85
C LEU A 144 -16.27 4.92 -0.72
N GLU A 145 -17.20 4.54 -1.59
CA GLU A 145 -18.59 4.89 -1.46
C GLU A 145 -19.20 4.37 -0.15
N THR A 146 -18.94 3.11 0.18
CA THR A 146 -19.39 2.49 1.43
C THR A 146 -18.79 3.21 2.65
N TRP A 147 -17.50 3.54 2.59
CA TRP A 147 -16.82 4.30 3.65
C TRP A 147 -17.41 5.70 3.79
N PHE A 148 -17.71 6.39 2.69
CA PHE A 148 -18.36 7.71 2.73
C PHE A 148 -19.71 7.65 3.46
N TYR A 149 -20.59 6.72 3.09
CA TYR A 149 -21.87 6.57 3.77
C TYR A 149 -21.75 6.20 5.24
N ASN A 150 -20.82 5.30 5.59
CA ASN A 150 -20.56 4.94 6.98
C ASN A 150 -20.03 6.15 7.77
N PHE A 151 -19.11 6.92 7.19
CA PHE A 151 -18.56 8.11 7.81
C PHE A 151 -19.67 9.16 8.10
N GLN A 152 -20.57 9.41 7.15
CA GLN A 152 -21.71 10.30 7.37
C GLN A 152 -22.62 9.76 8.49
N LYS A 153 -22.96 8.48 8.44
CA LYS A 153 -23.85 7.83 9.42
C LYS A 153 -23.34 7.92 10.84
N TYR A 154 -22.03 7.77 11.02
CA TYR A 154 -21.41 7.74 12.35
C TYR A 154 -20.74 9.07 12.74
N TRP A 155 -20.94 10.14 11.96
CA TRP A 155 -20.27 11.41 12.21
C TRP A 155 -20.46 11.93 13.64
N GLN A 156 -21.68 11.92 14.18
CA GLN A 156 -21.96 12.38 15.54
C GLN A 156 -21.11 11.64 16.59
N GLN A 157 -20.85 10.36 16.39
CA GLN A 157 -20.00 9.60 17.30
C GLN A 157 -18.50 9.94 17.10
N ILE A 158 -18.10 10.15 15.86
CA ILE A 158 -16.71 10.55 15.52
C ILE A 158 -16.41 11.94 16.10
N GLU A 159 -17.34 12.87 16.03
CA GLU A 159 -17.20 14.22 16.58
C GLU A 159 -16.94 14.21 18.08
N THR A 160 -17.49 13.23 18.84
CA THR A 160 -17.19 13.08 20.28
C THR A 160 -15.74 12.67 20.56
N LEU A 161 -14.98 12.23 19.56
CA LEU A 161 -13.55 11.92 19.65
C LEU A 161 -12.64 13.13 19.36
N ASN A 162 -13.20 14.35 19.42
CA ASN A 162 -12.53 15.63 19.17
C ASN A 162 -12.12 15.86 17.69
N PHE A 163 -12.80 15.25 16.74
CA PHE A 163 -12.69 15.62 15.33
C PHE A 163 -13.64 16.77 15.01
N ASP A 164 -13.11 17.81 14.38
CA ASP A 164 -13.86 19.03 14.08
C ASP A 164 -14.50 19.00 12.67
N LYS A 165 -15.26 20.04 12.36
CA LYS A 165 -15.89 20.22 11.05
C LYS A 165 -14.86 20.34 9.92
N LYS A 166 -13.67 20.87 10.18
CA LYS A 166 -12.60 20.97 9.20
C LYS A 166 -12.13 19.57 8.80
N PHE A 167 -11.88 18.71 9.81
CA PHE A 167 -11.57 17.31 9.55
C PHE A 167 -12.67 16.62 8.74
N LYS A 168 -13.95 16.82 9.10
CA LYS A 168 -15.08 16.25 8.35
C LYS A 168 -15.02 16.62 6.88
N ASN A 169 -14.90 17.91 6.58
CA ASN A 169 -14.86 18.40 5.21
C ASN A 169 -13.65 17.84 4.43
N THR A 170 -12.49 17.77 5.07
CA THR A 170 -11.28 17.19 4.48
C THR A 170 -11.48 15.71 4.15
N TRP A 171 -12.11 14.97 5.07
CA TRP A 171 -12.35 13.53 4.89
C TRP A 171 -13.42 13.25 3.82
N ASP A 172 -14.48 14.05 3.79
CA ASP A 172 -15.50 14.00 2.74
C ASP A 172 -14.87 14.22 1.34
N MET A 173 -14.01 15.24 1.24
CA MET A 173 -13.27 15.52 0.00
C MET A 173 -12.33 14.36 -0.36
N TYR A 174 -11.60 13.81 0.61
CA TYR A 174 -10.70 12.66 0.40
C TYR A 174 -11.42 11.47 -0.21
N LEU A 175 -12.53 11.05 0.40
CA LEU A 175 -13.29 9.89 -0.05
C LEU A 175 -13.90 10.12 -1.44
N ALA A 176 -14.46 11.32 -1.68
CA ALA A 176 -15.04 11.67 -2.98
C ALA A 176 -13.99 11.78 -4.08
N TYR A 177 -12.84 12.41 -3.80
CA TYR A 177 -11.73 12.59 -4.74
C TYR A 177 -11.16 11.24 -5.18
N CYS A 178 -10.82 10.38 -4.22
CA CYS A 178 -10.29 9.05 -4.53
C CYS A 178 -11.32 8.20 -5.29
N ARG A 179 -12.61 8.22 -4.87
CA ARG A 179 -13.67 7.52 -5.59
C ARG A 179 -13.78 7.98 -7.04
N GLY A 180 -13.75 9.30 -7.27
CA GLY A 180 -13.76 9.87 -8.62
C GLY A 180 -12.55 9.43 -9.45
N GLY A 181 -11.37 9.35 -8.83
CA GLY A 181 -10.14 8.86 -9.47
C GLY A 181 -10.28 7.41 -9.97
N PHE A 182 -10.83 6.51 -9.14
CA PHE A 182 -11.06 5.11 -9.53
C PHE A 182 -12.16 4.95 -10.57
N LEU A 183 -13.28 5.68 -10.45
CA LEU A 183 -14.38 5.61 -11.41
C LEU A 183 -14.00 6.07 -12.82
N ASN A 184 -13.08 7.03 -12.91
CA ASN A 184 -12.60 7.57 -14.19
C ASN A 184 -11.27 6.95 -14.63
N GLU A 185 -10.86 5.82 -14.03
CA GLU A 185 -9.65 5.07 -14.38
C GLU A 185 -8.35 5.92 -14.38
N ARG A 186 -8.36 7.03 -13.62
CA ARG A 186 -7.17 7.87 -13.44
C ARG A 186 -6.17 7.20 -12.51
N ILE A 187 -6.68 6.47 -11.53
CA ILE A 187 -5.93 5.62 -10.60
C ILE A 187 -6.53 4.22 -10.58
N SER A 188 -5.67 3.24 -10.28
CA SER A 188 -6.05 1.84 -10.10
C SER A 188 -5.43 1.26 -8.83
N VAL A 189 -5.90 0.10 -8.38
CA VAL A 189 -5.18 -0.75 -7.42
C VAL A 189 -4.93 -2.09 -8.07
N SER A 190 -3.67 -2.45 -8.21
CA SER A 190 -3.29 -3.71 -8.85
C SER A 190 -2.44 -4.57 -7.91
N GLN A 191 -2.59 -5.87 -8.05
CA GLN A 191 -1.69 -6.86 -7.47
C GLN A 191 -0.71 -7.35 -8.53
N TYR A 192 0.57 -7.19 -8.24
CA TYR A 192 1.69 -7.65 -9.06
C TYR A 192 2.31 -8.88 -8.43
N LEU A 193 2.54 -9.89 -9.24
CA LEU A 193 3.42 -11.00 -8.92
C LEU A 193 4.80 -10.70 -9.49
N LEU A 194 5.82 -10.78 -8.63
CA LEU A 194 7.23 -10.64 -9.01
C LEU A 194 7.94 -11.97 -8.79
N GLU A 195 8.74 -12.39 -9.77
CA GLU A 195 9.54 -13.60 -9.75
C GLU A 195 10.96 -13.30 -10.25
N ASN A 196 11.94 -14.07 -9.81
CA ASN A 196 13.29 -13.98 -10.38
C ASN A 196 13.27 -14.31 -11.87
N LYS A 197 14.03 -13.54 -12.68
CA LYS A 197 14.36 -13.92 -14.05
C LYS A 197 15.37 -15.06 -14.09
#